data_f9b9aeba21986d2602040bf5bae2f470
#
_entry.id   f9b9aeba21986d2602040bf5bae2f470
#
_cell.length_a   1.000
_cell.length_b   1.000
_cell.length_c   1.000
_cell.angle_alpha   90.00
_cell.angle_beta   90.00
_cell.angle_gamma   90.00
#
_symmetry.space_group_name_H-M   'P 1'
#
loop_
_entity.id
_entity.type
_entity.pdbx_description
1 polymer ?
#
loop_
_entity_poly.entity_id
_entity_poly.type
_entity_poly.pdbx_seq_one_letter_code
_entity_poly.pdbx_strand_id
1 'polypeptide(L)'
;MTFTEYLQAKKFTAVTVTAYSKYIERFLTWLVDEELKAENFIYNDLLEFMRYCQNRGVTKHSVHMILCIVRHYCNYLIIEKRRTDNPAAGVFIKGLVRKLPTNLLSMEAMEELYKQYSVQLNVDASKKIMLGLMIYQGLTVSEIMKLQSHHIKMKDGKIFIKGTKRTNERLLSLQAVQITELQNYLNANKFKEGALFIEVIKKEVSERNINNRIQYMFNQLKQLNPKVISAKQIRSSVITEWLRKNSLRQVQYMAGHKYVSSTERYQCNNLDDLQNELQQHHPMK
;
A
#
# COMPACT_ATOMS: atom_id res chain seq x y z
N MET A 1 3.07 16.66 -28.37
CA MET A 1 2.60 16.27 -26.99
C MET A 1 3.75 15.63 -26.25
N THR A 2 3.95 15.91 -24.95
CA THR A 2 4.95 15.23 -24.12
C THR A 2 4.41 13.87 -23.63
N PHE A 3 5.30 12.95 -23.20
CA PHE A 3 4.88 11.69 -22.61
C PHE A 3 4.04 11.89 -21.34
N THR A 4 4.35 12.92 -20.56
CA THR A 4 3.58 13.31 -19.37
C THR A 4 2.14 13.71 -19.74
N GLU A 5 1.95 14.53 -20.76
CA GLU A 5 0.62 14.92 -21.26
C GLU A 5 -0.16 13.73 -21.81
N TYR A 6 0.52 12.81 -22.51
CA TYR A 6 -0.09 11.55 -22.95
C TYR A 6 -0.63 10.72 -21.78
N LEU A 7 0.16 10.57 -20.70
CA LEU A 7 -0.28 9.84 -19.52
C LEU A 7 -1.45 10.53 -18.81
N GLN A 8 -1.46 11.86 -18.77
CA GLN A 8 -2.57 12.64 -18.22
C GLN A 8 -3.84 12.47 -19.06
N ALA A 9 -3.74 12.51 -20.39
CA ALA A 9 -4.85 12.23 -21.31
C ALA A 9 -5.42 10.83 -21.13
N LYS A 10 -4.57 9.84 -20.76
CA LYS A 10 -4.99 8.47 -20.37
C LYS A 10 -5.57 8.39 -18.95
N LYS A 11 -5.80 9.53 -18.27
CA LYS A 11 -6.39 9.63 -16.92
C LYS A 11 -5.60 8.92 -15.82
N PHE A 12 -4.27 8.82 -15.97
CA PHE A 12 -3.41 8.39 -14.86
C PHE A 12 -3.38 9.44 -13.76
N THR A 13 -3.22 8.97 -12.50
CA THR A 13 -3.07 9.90 -11.36
C THR A 13 -1.72 10.61 -11.40
N ALA A 14 -1.62 11.82 -10.84
CA ALA A 14 -0.38 12.58 -10.78
C ALA A 14 0.80 11.76 -10.22
N VAL A 15 0.56 10.99 -9.14
CA VAL A 15 1.58 10.10 -8.56
C VAL A 15 2.04 9.02 -9.56
N THR A 16 1.11 8.46 -10.34
CA THR A 16 1.45 7.47 -11.37
C THR A 16 2.23 8.12 -12.51
N VAL A 17 1.82 9.32 -12.95
CA VAL A 17 2.53 10.08 -14.00
C VAL A 17 3.98 10.34 -13.58
N THR A 18 4.20 10.88 -12.38
CA THR A 18 5.55 11.13 -11.85
C THR A 18 6.39 9.84 -11.77
N ALA A 19 5.78 8.76 -11.29
CA ALA A 19 6.47 7.47 -11.21
C ALA A 19 6.84 6.94 -12.59
N TYR A 20 5.93 7.01 -13.56
CA TYR A 20 6.16 6.53 -14.92
C TYR A 20 7.24 7.34 -15.63
N SER A 21 7.24 8.67 -15.50
CA SER A 21 8.28 9.54 -16.05
C SER A 21 9.65 9.17 -15.49
N LYS A 22 9.76 8.92 -14.18
CA LYS A 22 11.03 8.51 -13.55
C LYS A 22 11.50 7.12 -13.99
N TYR A 23 10.58 6.16 -14.17
CA TYR A 23 10.97 4.80 -14.56
C TYR A 23 11.30 4.69 -16.05
N ILE A 24 10.67 5.47 -16.92
CA ILE A 24 11.02 5.46 -18.34
C ILE A 24 12.43 6.00 -18.58
N GLU A 25 12.88 6.99 -17.80
CA GLU A 25 14.25 7.51 -17.85
C GLU A 25 15.31 6.40 -17.77
N ARG A 26 15.10 5.42 -16.88
CA ARG A 26 16.02 4.27 -16.76
C ARG A 26 16.15 3.46 -18.06
N PHE A 27 15.04 3.27 -18.75
CA PHE A 27 15.04 2.55 -20.03
C PHE A 27 15.69 3.40 -21.13
N LEU A 28 15.38 4.70 -21.18
CA LEU A 28 15.94 5.61 -22.16
C LEU A 28 17.46 5.79 -21.97
N THR A 29 17.93 5.86 -20.73
CA THR A 29 19.37 5.89 -20.44
C THR A 29 20.06 4.62 -20.94
N TRP A 30 19.46 3.44 -20.68
CA TRP A 30 19.99 2.18 -21.19
C TRP A 30 20.05 2.14 -22.74
N LEU A 31 19.01 2.64 -23.42
CA LEU A 31 19.05 2.75 -24.89
C LEU A 31 20.20 3.61 -25.39
N VAL A 32 20.50 4.73 -24.70
CA VAL A 32 21.62 5.59 -25.04
C VAL A 32 22.95 4.88 -24.82
N ASP A 33 23.10 4.15 -23.71
CA ASP A 33 24.29 3.38 -23.38
C ASP A 33 24.57 2.28 -24.41
N GLU A 34 23.52 1.71 -25.03
CA GLU A 34 23.61 0.68 -26.10
C GLU A 34 23.56 1.29 -27.50
N GLU A 35 23.71 2.61 -27.66
CA GLU A 35 23.64 3.34 -28.93
C GLU A 35 22.32 3.14 -29.72
N LEU A 36 21.25 2.79 -29.03
CA LEU A 36 19.91 2.55 -29.60
C LEU A 36 19.04 3.81 -29.50
N LYS A 37 18.10 3.95 -30.44
CA LYS A 37 17.11 5.01 -30.44
C LYS A 37 15.74 4.48 -30.02
N ALA A 38 15.00 5.31 -29.31
CA ALA A 38 13.63 4.98 -28.86
C ALA A 38 12.65 4.68 -30.01
N GLU A 39 12.95 5.18 -31.18
CA GLU A 39 12.17 4.97 -32.41
C GLU A 39 12.44 3.61 -33.07
N ASN A 40 13.63 3.00 -32.86
CA ASN A 40 14.12 1.90 -33.68
C ASN A 40 14.37 0.60 -32.92
N PHE A 41 14.39 0.60 -31.59
CA PHE A 41 14.63 -0.60 -30.79
C PHE A 41 13.57 -1.68 -31.11
N ILE A 42 13.99 -2.96 -31.08
CA ILE A 42 13.16 -4.12 -31.43
C ILE A 42 12.90 -5.01 -30.20
N TYR A 43 12.14 -6.08 -30.38
CA TYR A 43 11.81 -7.04 -29.32
C TYR A 43 13.07 -7.66 -28.67
N ASN A 44 14.12 -7.96 -29.45
CA ASN A 44 15.35 -8.53 -28.91
C ASN A 44 16.06 -7.56 -27.93
N ASP A 45 16.06 -6.27 -28.25
CA ASP A 45 16.64 -5.26 -27.35
C ASP A 45 15.90 -5.20 -26.00
N LEU A 46 14.59 -5.45 -25.99
CA LEU A 46 13.84 -5.57 -24.74
C LEU A 46 14.25 -6.79 -23.91
N LEU A 47 14.61 -7.91 -24.56
CA LEU A 47 15.13 -9.07 -23.86
C LEU A 47 16.51 -8.79 -23.27
N GLU A 48 17.37 -8.05 -23.98
CA GLU A 48 18.67 -7.61 -23.48
C GLU A 48 18.52 -6.63 -22.31
N PHE A 49 17.62 -5.67 -22.41
CA PHE A 49 17.27 -4.80 -21.28
C PHE A 49 16.80 -5.58 -20.05
N MET A 50 16.01 -6.62 -20.25
CA MET A 50 15.58 -7.50 -19.15
C MET A 50 16.76 -8.22 -18.50
N ARG A 51 17.71 -8.74 -19.28
CA ARG A 51 18.97 -9.35 -18.80
C ARG A 51 19.82 -8.33 -18.06
N TYR A 52 19.99 -7.14 -18.62
CA TYR A 52 20.68 -6.02 -17.96
C TYR A 52 20.08 -5.70 -16.59
N CYS A 53 18.76 -5.61 -16.48
CA CYS A 53 18.08 -5.41 -15.22
C CYS A 53 18.32 -6.56 -14.23
N GLN A 54 18.28 -7.81 -14.68
CA GLN A 54 18.55 -9.00 -13.85
C GLN A 54 19.98 -8.99 -13.29
N ASN A 55 20.96 -8.68 -14.12
CA ASN A 55 22.36 -8.61 -13.72
C ASN A 55 22.61 -7.52 -12.65
N ARG A 56 21.79 -6.46 -12.63
CA ARG A 56 21.81 -5.42 -11.62
C ARG A 56 20.93 -5.71 -10.40
N GLY A 57 20.42 -6.92 -10.25
CA GLY A 57 19.59 -7.34 -9.11
C GLY A 57 18.19 -6.69 -9.06
N VAL A 58 17.70 -6.13 -10.19
CA VAL A 58 16.34 -5.57 -10.26
C VAL A 58 15.31 -6.69 -10.16
N THR A 59 14.36 -6.57 -9.25
CA THR A 59 13.34 -7.61 -9.04
C THR A 59 12.47 -7.81 -10.28
N LYS A 60 12.01 -9.05 -10.53
CA LYS A 60 11.08 -9.37 -11.62
C LYS A 60 9.85 -8.45 -11.66
N HIS A 61 9.33 -8.08 -10.49
CA HIS A 61 8.20 -7.16 -10.39
C HIS A 61 8.55 -5.74 -10.89
N SER A 62 9.73 -5.24 -10.55
CA SER A 62 10.19 -3.92 -11.02
C SER A 62 10.44 -3.93 -12.52
N VAL A 63 11.03 -4.99 -13.08
CA VAL A 63 11.21 -5.15 -14.53
C VAL A 63 9.86 -5.15 -15.23
N HIS A 64 8.89 -5.92 -14.73
CA HIS A 64 7.52 -5.92 -15.27
C HIS A 64 6.89 -4.52 -15.28
N MET A 65 7.07 -3.75 -14.21
CA MET A 65 6.58 -2.37 -14.16
C MET A 65 7.24 -1.50 -15.22
N ILE A 66 8.56 -1.61 -15.42
CA ILE A 66 9.25 -0.84 -16.45
C ILE A 66 8.75 -1.24 -17.84
N LEU A 67 8.58 -2.52 -18.14
CA LEU A 67 8.02 -2.99 -19.42
C LEU A 67 6.59 -2.48 -19.67
N CYS A 68 5.75 -2.40 -18.64
CA CYS A 68 4.43 -1.77 -18.76
C CYS A 68 4.55 -0.30 -19.16
N ILE A 69 5.53 0.42 -18.61
CA ILE A 69 5.77 1.83 -18.92
C ILE A 69 6.34 1.99 -20.33
N VAL A 70 7.29 1.14 -20.71
CA VAL A 70 7.84 1.10 -22.10
C VAL A 70 6.71 0.87 -23.12
N ARG A 71 5.76 -0.02 -22.81
CA ARG A 71 4.58 -0.23 -23.67
C ARG A 71 3.75 1.05 -23.84
N HIS A 72 3.53 1.81 -22.77
CA HIS A 72 2.86 3.11 -22.84
C HIS A 72 3.69 4.13 -23.62
N TYR A 73 5.01 4.10 -23.47
CA TYR A 73 5.91 4.99 -24.18
C TYR A 73 5.92 4.72 -25.68
N CYS A 74 5.97 3.45 -26.11
CA CYS A 74 5.83 3.09 -27.53
C CYS A 74 4.48 3.55 -28.13
N ASN A 75 3.38 3.36 -27.37
CA ASN A 75 2.07 3.86 -27.81
C ASN A 75 2.04 5.40 -27.94
N TYR A 76 2.75 6.10 -27.07
CA TYR A 76 2.95 7.55 -27.19
C TYR A 76 3.72 7.90 -28.46
N LEU A 77 4.83 7.20 -28.75
CA LEU A 77 5.62 7.44 -29.98
C LEU A 77 4.82 7.15 -31.26
N ILE A 78 3.93 6.15 -31.24
CA ILE A 78 3.02 5.87 -32.36
C ILE A 78 2.04 7.04 -32.59
N ILE A 79 1.47 7.59 -31.54
CA ILE A 79 0.57 8.75 -31.64
C ILE A 79 1.32 9.98 -32.20
N GLU A 80 2.57 10.18 -31.79
CA GLU A 80 3.45 11.24 -32.29
C GLU A 80 4.02 10.95 -33.70
N LYS A 81 3.61 9.83 -34.33
CA LYS A 81 4.11 9.37 -35.66
C LYS A 81 5.63 9.19 -35.71
N ARG A 82 6.28 8.97 -34.58
CA ARG A 82 7.71 8.69 -34.47
C ARG A 82 8.01 7.20 -34.54
N ARG A 83 6.97 6.36 -34.45
CA ARG A 83 7.06 4.89 -34.53
C ARG A 83 5.78 4.31 -35.13
N THR A 84 5.86 3.14 -35.79
CA THR A 84 4.70 2.46 -36.39
C THR A 84 4.26 1.23 -35.63
N ASP A 85 5.11 0.67 -34.75
CA ASP A 85 4.89 -0.57 -34.01
C ASP A 85 5.13 -0.41 -32.52
N ASN A 86 4.73 -1.40 -31.74
CA ASN A 86 5.01 -1.47 -30.30
C ASN A 86 5.66 -2.82 -29.95
N PRO A 87 7.00 -2.92 -29.92
CA PRO A 87 7.70 -4.17 -29.62
C PRO A 87 7.46 -4.67 -28.19
N ALA A 88 7.00 -3.81 -27.29
CA ALA A 88 6.66 -4.18 -25.92
C ALA A 88 5.23 -4.74 -25.77
N ALA A 89 4.39 -4.72 -26.81
CA ALA A 89 2.97 -5.10 -26.71
C ALA A 89 2.78 -6.54 -26.23
N GLY A 90 3.58 -7.48 -26.74
CA GLY A 90 3.52 -8.90 -26.41
C GLY A 90 4.47 -9.37 -25.31
N VAL A 91 5.22 -8.47 -24.68
CA VAL A 91 6.22 -8.86 -23.67
C VAL A 91 5.57 -8.98 -22.30
N PHE A 92 5.56 -10.20 -21.75
CA PHE A 92 5.01 -10.48 -20.42
C PHE A 92 5.99 -11.30 -19.60
N ILE A 93 6.17 -10.91 -18.33
CA ILE A 93 6.95 -11.71 -17.37
C ILE A 93 6.01 -12.72 -16.71
N LYS A 94 6.26 -14.01 -16.96
CA LYS A 94 5.50 -15.11 -16.35
C LYS A 94 5.90 -15.31 -14.87
N GLY A 95 4.98 -15.86 -14.06
CA GLY A 95 5.26 -16.26 -12.68
C GLY A 95 5.36 -15.10 -11.69
N LEU A 96 4.81 -13.92 -12.00
CA LEU A 96 4.70 -12.82 -11.07
C LEU A 96 3.59 -13.10 -10.03
N VAL A 97 3.98 -13.71 -8.93
CA VAL A 97 3.08 -13.89 -7.78
C VAL A 97 3.24 -12.70 -6.84
N ARG A 98 2.13 -12.05 -6.53
CA ARG A 98 2.10 -10.99 -5.52
C ARG A 98 2.14 -11.65 -4.14
N LYS A 99 3.34 -11.76 -3.56
CA LYS A 99 3.51 -12.29 -2.20
C LYS A 99 2.87 -11.35 -1.16
N LEU A 100 2.11 -11.91 -0.26
CA LEU A 100 1.71 -11.24 0.99
C LEU A 100 2.89 -11.29 1.99
N PRO A 101 2.92 -10.40 2.99
CA PRO A 101 3.87 -10.55 4.10
C PRO A 101 3.65 -11.90 4.78
N THR A 102 4.73 -12.64 5.01
CA THR A 102 4.73 -13.93 5.71
C THR A 102 4.92 -13.77 7.23
N ASN A 103 5.60 -12.71 7.65
CA ASN A 103 5.83 -12.42 9.07
C ASN A 103 4.61 -11.69 9.66
N LEU A 104 3.51 -12.42 9.85
CA LEU A 104 2.30 -11.87 10.43
C LEU A 104 2.45 -11.72 11.95
N LEU A 105 1.80 -10.72 12.51
CA LEU A 105 1.69 -10.49 13.94
C LEU A 105 0.36 -11.06 14.45
N SER A 106 0.35 -11.71 15.60
CA SER A 106 -0.90 -12.10 16.24
C SER A 106 -1.66 -10.88 16.75
N MET A 107 -2.96 -11.03 17.03
CA MET A 107 -3.77 -9.92 17.56
C MET A 107 -3.26 -9.46 18.92
N GLU A 108 -2.86 -10.40 19.78
CA GLU A 108 -2.29 -10.14 21.11
C GLU A 108 -1.00 -9.31 20.99
N ALA A 109 -0.11 -9.67 20.05
CA ALA A 109 1.12 -8.91 19.82
C ALA A 109 0.85 -7.50 19.32
N MET A 110 -0.18 -7.30 18.48
CA MET A 110 -0.58 -5.97 18.00
C MET A 110 -1.24 -5.13 19.10
N GLU A 111 -2.06 -5.74 19.96
CA GLU A 111 -2.67 -5.06 21.11
C GLU A 111 -1.62 -4.66 22.15
N GLU A 112 -0.66 -5.54 22.43
CA GLU A 112 0.44 -5.22 23.33
C GLU A 112 1.29 -4.07 22.78
N LEU A 113 1.61 -4.11 21.48
CA LEU A 113 2.29 -3.03 20.79
C LEU A 113 1.54 -1.69 20.92
N TYR A 114 0.21 -1.71 20.78
CA TYR A 114 -0.63 -0.53 20.92
C TYR A 114 -0.59 0.04 22.35
N LYS A 115 -0.62 -0.83 23.37
CA LYS A 115 -0.52 -0.43 24.78
C LYS A 115 0.84 0.18 25.09
N GLN A 116 1.93 -0.50 24.69
CA GLN A 116 3.30 -0.07 24.99
C GLN A 116 3.68 1.21 24.27
N TYR A 117 3.17 1.44 23.06
CA TYR A 117 3.58 2.53 22.19
C TYR A 117 3.44 3.91 22.84
N SER A 118 2.37 4.17 23.58
CA SER A 118 2.16 5.47 24.21
C SER A 118 2.89 5.64 25.55
N VAL A 119 3.08 4.55 26.29
CA VAL A 119 3.67 4.59 27.63
C VAL A 119 5.19 4.77 27.57
N GLN A 120 5.85 4.03 26.66
CA GLN A 120 7.31 3.99 26.62
C GLN A 120 7.97 5.12 25.84
N LEU A 121 7.28 5.73 24.88
CA LEU A 121 7.91 6.64 23.89
C LEU A 121 7.39 8.08 23.93
N ASN A 122 6.54 8.45 24.92
CA ASN A 122 5.94 9.78 25.02
C ASN A 122 5.38 10.27 23.66
N VAL A 123 4.47 9.50 23.10
CA VAL A 123 4.00 9.63 21.73
C VAL A 123 2.90 10.68 21.59
N ASP A 124 2.96 11.46 20.53
CA ASP A 124 1.85 12.32 20.09
C ASP A 124 0.57 11.49 19.89
N ALA A 125 -0.53 11.92 20.53
CA ALA A 125 -1.83 11.26 20.52
C ALA A 125 -2.31 10.88 19.10
N SER A 126 -2.02 11.70 18.10
CA SER A 126 -2.41 11.43 16.72
C SER A 126 -1.75 10.15 16.15
N LYS A 127 -0.48 9.87 16.49
CA LYS A 127 0.22 8.68 16.03
C LYS A 127 -0.36 7.42 16.67
N LYS A 128 -0.70 7.49 17.95
CA LYS A 128 -1.37 6.39 18.65
C LYS A 128 -2.74 6.08 18.04
N ILE A 129 -3.53 7.11 17.73
CA ILE A 129 -4.81 6.96 17.04
C ILE A 129 -4.62 6.33 15.65
N MET A 130 -3.63 6.81 14.86
CA MET A 130 -3.32 6.20 13.55
C MET A 130 -2.98 4.72 13.69
N LEU A 131 -2.16 4.35 14.67
CA LEU A 131 -1.82 2.95 14.96
C LEU A 131 -3.06 2.14 15.32
N GLY A 132 -3.91 2.65 16.23
CA GLY A 132 -5.17 2.00 16.61
C GLY A 132 -6.08 1.74 15.43
N LEU A 133 -6.24 2.72 14.53
CA LEU A 133 -7.03 2.56 13.30
C LEU A 133 -6.44 1.52 12.33
N MET A 134 -5.11 1.37 12.30
CA MET A 134 -4.46 0.31 11.54
C MET A 134 -4.70 -1.07 12.16
N ILE A 135 -4.60 -1.21 13.48
CA ILE A 135 -4.70 -2.49 14.19
C ILE A 135 -6.17 -2.97 14.26
N TYR A 136 -7.09 -2.09 14.65
CA TYR A 136 -8.47 -2.51 14.92
C TYR A 136 -9.39 -2.43 13.71
N GLN A 137 -9.19 -1.45 12.81
CA GLN A 137 -10.01 -1.29 11.60
C GLN A 137 -9.26 -1.66 10.32
N GLY A 138 -8.00 -2.09 10.41
CA GLY A 138 -7.21 -2.51 9.27
C GLY A 138 -6.99 -1.42 8.22
N LEU A 139 -7.02 -0.12 8.59
CA LEU A 139 -6.93 0.97 7.63
C LEU A 139 -5.57 0.99 6.92
N THR A 140 -5.61 1.33 5.64
CA THR A 140 -4.40 1.63 4.87
C THR A 140 -3.91 3.05 5.14
N VAL A 141 -2.64 3.31 4.89
CA VAL A 141 -2.06 4.67 4.98
C VAL A 141 -2.86 5.68 4.16
N SER A 142 -3.25 5.31 2.93
CA SER A 142 -4.04 6.19 2.05
C SER A 142 -5.45 6.47 2.57
N GLU A 143 -6.06 5.57 3.32
CA GLU A 143 -7.35 5.79 3.97
C GLU A 143 -7.18 6.72 5.17
N ILE A 144 -6.15 6.52 5.99
CA ILE A 144 -5.82 7.40 7.12
C ILE A 144 -5.59 8.85 6.66
N MET A 145 -4.83 9.04 5.58
CA MET A 145 -4.58 10.38 5.02
C MET A 145 -5.84 11.11 4.58
N LYS A 146 -6.90 10.39 4.23
CA LYS A 146 -8.17 10.93 3.75
C LYS A 146 -9.28 11.01 4.80
N LEU A 147 -8.98 10.60 6.04
CA LEU A 147 -9.94 10.70 7.11
C LEU A 147 -10.26 12.17 7.46
N GLN A 148 -11.54 12.42 7.66
CA GLN A 148 -12.05 13.70 8.10
C GLN A 148 -12.70 13.55 9.49
N SER A 149 -12.79 14.63 10.26
CA SER A 149 -13.33 14.60 11.62
C SER A 149 -14.76 14.06 11.68
N HIS A 150 -15.62 14.44 10.71
CA HIS A 150 -17.01 13.96 10.62
C HIS A 150 -17.16 12.48 10.25
N HIS A 151 -16.08 11.82 9.81
CA HIS A 151 -16.10 10.37 9.59
C HIS A 151 -16.14 9.59 10.91
N ILE A 152 -15.74 10.20 12.03
CA ILE A 152 -15.80 9.59 13.35
C ILE A 152 -17.19 9.85 13.95
N LYS A 153 -18.01 8.83 14.02
CA LYS A 153 -19.36 8.86 14.60
C LYS A 153 -19.29 8.44 16.06
N MET A 154 -18.81 9.35 16.92
CA MET A 154 -18.56 9.05 18.35
C MET A 154 -19.79 8.52 19.08
N LYS A 155 -20.99 9.09 18.80
CA LYS A 155 -22.25 8.65 19.43
C LYS A 155 -22.59 7.19 19.11
N ASP A 156 -22.24 6.73 17.91
CA ASP A 156 -22.53 5.38 17.43
C ASP A 156 -21.37 4.40 17.69
N GLY A 157 -20.23 4.88 18.19
CA GLY A 157 -19.00 4.11 18.31
C GLY A 157 -18.49 3.56 16.97
N LYS A 158 -18.66 4.32 15.87
CA LYS A 158 -18.35 3.88 14.52
C LYS A 158 -17.47 4.85 13.76
N ILE A 159 -16.73 4.34 12.77
CA ILE A 159 -15.96 5.12 11.83
C ILE A 159 -16.40 4.81 10.40
N PHE A 160 -16.67 5.85 9.62
CA PHE A 160 -16.92 5.75 8.19
C PHE A 160 -15.60 5.88 7.42
N ILE A 161 -15.31 4.95 6.54
CA ILE A 161 -14.14 4.96 5.68
C ILE A 161 -14.59 5.17 4.24
N LYS A 162 -14.27 6.34 3.67
CA LYS A 162 -14.60 6.67 2.30
C LYS A 162 -13.88 5.75 1.32
N GLY A 163 -14.59 5.27 0.31
CA GLY A 163 -14.03 4.46 -0.76
C GLY A 163 -12.94 5.18 -1.58
N THR A 164 -12.07 4.40 -2.18
CA THR A 164 -11.01 4.85 -3.08
C THR A 164 -11.15 4.19 -4.45
N LYS A 165 -10.27 4.48 -5.40
CA LYS A 165 -10.22 3.72 -6.67
C LYS A 165 -10.02 2.21 -6.42
N ARG A 166 -9.40 1.81 -5.30
CA ARG A 166 -9.04 0.42 -4.98
C ARG A 166 -9.86 -0.22 -3.87
N THR A 167 -10.58 0.56 -3.08
CA THR A 167 -11.38 0.08 -1.94
C THR A 167 -12.79 0.63 -1.99
N ASN A 168 -13.75 -0.16 -1.47
CA ASN A 168 -15.12 0.27 -1.24
C ASN A 168 -15.22 1.07 0.06
N GLU A 169 -16.22 1.93 0.15
CA GLU A 169 -16.59 2.58 1.40
C GLU A 169 -17.17 1.56 2.38
N ARG A 170 -17.05 1.85 3.67
CA ARG A 170 -17.52 0.98 4.73
C ARG A 170 -17.67 1.70 6.05
N LEU A 171 -18.52 1.17 6.90
CA LEU A 171 -18.71 1.61 8.28
C LEU A 171 -18.21 0.51 9.22
N LEU A 172 -17.24 0.82 10.08
CA LEU A 172 -16.66 -0.13 11.03
C LEU A 172 -16.86 0.36 12.46
N SER A 173 -16.96 -0.59 13.41
CA SER A 173 -17.01 -0.28 14.83
C SER A 173 -15.64 0.14 15.36
N LEU A 174 -15.63 1.10 16.28
CA LEU A 174 -14.48 1.45 17.09
C LEU A 174 -14.41 0.52 18.31
N GLN A 175 -13.21 0.18 18.75
CA GLN A 175 -13.02 -0.56 19.98
C GLN A 175 -13.09 0.38 21.17
N ALA A 176 -13.57 -0.12 22.33
CA ALA A 176 -13.72 0.68 23.56
C ALA A 176 -12.41 1.40 23.93
N VAL A 177 -11.26 0.73 23.78
CA VAL A 177 -9.93 1.29 24.06
C VAL A 177 -9.58 2.51 23.19
N GLN A 178 -10.20 2.67 22.02
CA GLN A 178 -9.95 3.80 21.12
C GLN A 178 -10.83 5.01 21.44
N ILE A 179 -12.00 4.81 22.05
CA ILE A 179 -13.04 5.85 22.18
C ILE A 179 -12.53 7.02 23.01
N THR A 180 -11.96 6.76 24.18
CA THR A 180 -11.46 7.81 25.08
C THR A 180 -10.35 8.63 24.42
N GLU A 181 -9.41 7.97 23.75
CA GLU A 181 -8.30 8.66 23.07
C GLU A 181 -8.77 9.50 21.89
N LEU A 182 -9.69 8.98 21.09
CA LEU A 182 -10.32 9.71 19.98
C LEU A 182 -11.12 10.92 20.51
N GLN A 183 -11.90 10.76 21.58
CA GLN A 183 -12.68 11.83 22.19
C GLN A 183 -11.77 12.96 22.70
N ASN A 184 -10.71 12.60 23.43
CA ASN A 184 -9.75 13.58 23.94
C ASN A 184 -9.04 14.31 22.78
N TYR A 185 -8.66 13.60 21.74
CA TYR A 185 -8.02 14.18 20.56
C TYR A 185 -8.95 15.14 19.81
N LEU A 186 -10.21 14.76 19.59
CA LEU A 186 -11.20 15.60 18.92
C LEU A 186 -11.49 16.86 19.73
N ASN A 187 -11.62 16.75 21.06
CA ASN A 187 -11.86 17.87 21.95
C ASN A 187 -10.66 18.84 21.99
N ALA A 188 -9.44 18.32 22.09
CA ALA A 188 -8.23 19.14 22.15
C ALA A 188 -7.99 19.95 20.88
N ASN A 189 -8.35 19.40 19.72
CA ASN A 189 -8.11 20.05 18.43
C ASN A 189 -9.29 20.91 17.94
N LYS A 190 -10.42 20.94 18.65
CA LYS A 190 -11.62 21.72 18.31
C LYS A 190 -12.03 21.60 16.84
N PHE A 191 -11.93 20.39 16.28
CA PHE A 191 -12.30 20.13 14.90
C PHE A 191 -13.76 20.46 14.65
N LYS A 192 -14.04 21.53 13.91
CA LYS A 192 -15.38 21.80 13.40
C LYS A 192 -15.62 21.02 12.10
N GLU A 193 -14.69 21.09 11.17
CA GLU A 193 -14.72 20.36 9.90
C GLU A 193 -13.28 20.21 9.35
N GLY A 194 -13.03 19.20 8.50
CA GLY A 194 -11.77 19.03 7.78
C GLY A 194 -11.03 17.73 8.10
N ALA A 195 -9.76 17.67 7.68
CA ALA A 195 -8.92 16.48 7.84
C ALA A 195 -8.71 16.14 9.32
N LEU A 196 -8.86 14.84 9.68
CA LEU A 196 -8.71 14.37 11.05
C LEU A 196 -7.30 14.58 11.59
N PHE A 197 -6.28 14.42 10.77
CA PHE A 197 -4.88 14.53 11.16
C PHE A 197 -4.24 15.78 10.55
N ILE A 198 -4.40 16.91 11.21
CA ILE A 198 -3.81 18.21 10.81
C ILE A 198 -2.55 18.45 11.62
N GLU A 199 -1.52 18.99 11.01
CA GLU A 199 -0.38 19.55 11.72
C GLU A 199 -0.65 21.03 12.03
N VAL A 200 -0.80 21.37 13.32
CA VAL A 200 -1.19 22.71 13.81
C VAL A 200 -0.13 23.78 13.48
N ILE A 201 1.10 23.38 13.19
CA ILE A 201 2.26 24.30 13.07
C ILE A 201 2.39 24.95 11.70
N LYS A 202 1.83 24.34 10.66
CA LYS A 202 1.83 24.93 9.30
C LYS A 202 0.44 24.75 8.70
N LYS A 203 -0.27 25.83 8.48
CA LYS A 203 -1.62 25.90 7.91
C LYS A 203 -1.89 25.10 6.61
N GLU A 204 -0.97 24.27 6.18
CA GLU A 204 -1.06 23.41 5.00
C GLU A 204 -1.06 21.93 5.39
N VAL A 205 -2.19 21.28 5.14
CA VAL A 205 -2.33 19.82 5.26
C VAL A 205 -1.70 19.17 4.05
N SER A 206 -0.47 18.70 4.18
CA SER A 206 0.19 17.93 3.13
C SER A 206 0.04 16.44 3.42
N GLU A 207 -0.47 15.66 2.43
CA GLU A 207 -0.48 14.17 2.48
C GLU A 207 0.93 13.61 2.77
N ARG A 208 1.98 14.32 2.32
CA ARG A 208 3.37 13.98 2.56
C ARG A 208 3.72 14.01 4.05
N ASN A 209 3.18 14.95 4.81
CA ASN A 209 3.44 15.07 6.24
C ASN A 209 2.86 13.89 7.02
N ILE A 210 1.63 13.46 6.70
CA ILE A 210 1.01 12.29 7.35
C ILE A 210 1.81 11.02 7.03
N ASN A 211 2.24 10.84 5.78
CA ASN A 211 3.06 9.69 5.40
C ASN A 211 4.39 9.66 6.18
N ASN A 212 5.07 10.80 6.31
CA ASN A 212 6.32 10.91 7.07
C ASN A 212 6.09 10.61 8.57
N ARG A 213 4.99 11.07 9.15
CA ARG A 213 4.61 10.76 10.54
C ARG A 213 4.37 9.26 10.74
N ILE A 214 3.71 8.61 9.80
CA ILE A 214 3.51 7.16 9.81
C ILE A 214 4.86 6.42 9.65
N GLN A 215 5.73 6.87 8.78
CA GLN A 215 7.09 6.31 8.62
C GLN A 215 7.88 6.41 9.95
N TYR A 216 7.86 7.58 10.57
CA TYR A 216 8.50 7.79 11.87
C TYR A 216 7.89 6.90 12.97
N MET A 217 6.56 6.78 13.00
CA MET A 217 5.85 5.86 13.89
C MET A 217 6.36 4.42 13.73
N PHE A 218 6.49 3.92 12.48
CA PHE A 218 7.00 2.58 12.25
C PHE A 218 8.46 2.39 12.67
N ASN A 219 9.29 3.43 12.57
CA ASN A 219 10.66 3.38 13.10
C ASN A 219 10.67 3.25 14.64
N GLN A 220 9.77 3.93 15.35
CA GLN A 220 9.59 3.79 16.79
C GLN A 220 9.04 2.41 17.16
N LEU A 221 8.02 1.91 16.42
CA LEU A 221 7.44 0.59 16.67
C LEU A 221 8.45 -0.55 16.50
N LYS A 222 9.42 -0.42 15.58
CA LYS A 222 10.52 -1.38 15.42
C LYS A 222 11.45 -1.44 16.63
N GLN A 223 11.58 -0.35 17.38
CA GLN A 223 12.38 -0.34 18.62
C GLN A 223 11.67 -1.14 19.72
N LEU A 224 10.33 -1.09 19.76
CA LEU A 224 9.53 -1.86 20.72
C LEU A 224 9.43 -3.34 20.32
N ASN A 225 9.24 -3.60 19.04
CA ASN A 225 9.12 -4.96 18.51
C ASN A 225 9.81 -5.05 17.14
N PRO A 226 11.01 -5.66 17.04
CA PRO A 226 11.75 -5.80 15.79
C PRO A 226 11.01 -6.57 14.68
N LYS A 227 10.00 -7.37 15.03
CA LYS A 227 9.15 -8.09 14.05
C LYS A 227 8.22 -7.14 13.28
N VAL A 228 8.02 -5.91 13.75
CA VAL A 228 7.20 -4.91 13.05
C VAL A 228 7.96 -4.33 11.87
N ILE A 229 7.42 -4.47 10.65
CA ILE A 229 8.09 -4.06 9.43
C ILE A 229 7.36 -2.86 8.79
N SER A 230 6.03 -2.93 8.64
CA SER A 230 5.29 -1.94 7.85
C SER A 230 3.79 -1.94 8.10
N ALA A 231 3.12 -0.86 7.70
CA ALA A 231 1.66 -0.76 7.70
C ALA A 231 0.98 -1.88 6.86
N LYS A 232 1.64 -2.33 5.80
CA LYS A 232 1.13 -3.44 4.98
C LYS A 232 1.12 -4.75 5.77
N GLN A 233 2.13 -5.01 6.61
CA GLN A 233 2.18 -6.19 7.48
C GLN A 233 1.06 -6.13 8.51
N ILE A 234 0.89 -5.02 9.24
CA ILE A 234 -0.22 -4.87 10.21
C ILE A 234 -1.56 -5.15 9.55
N ARG A 235 -1.84 -4.50 8.41
CA ARG A 235 -3.09 -4.76 7.68
C ARG A 235 -3.23 -6.23 7.26
N SER A 236 -2.16 -6.87 6.81
CA SER A 236 -2.21 -8.30 6.44
C SER A 236 -2.51 -9.17 7.65
N SER A 237 -1.89 -8.90 8.80
CA SER A 237 -2.15 -9.58 10.06
C SER A 237 -3.61 -9.45 10.49
N VAL A 238 -4.14 -8.23 10.45
CA VAL A 238 -5.54 -7.95 10.81
C VAL A 238 -6.53 -8.69 9.89
N ILE A 239 -6.31 -8.66 8.58
CA ILE A 239 -7.20 -9.33 7.62
C ILE A 239 -7.14 -10.85 7.80
N THR A 240 -5.95 -11.42 8.03
CA THR A 240 -5.78 -12.85 8.31
C THR A 240 -6.49 -13.24 9.60
N GLU A 241 -6.37 -12.43 10.65
CA GLU A 241 -7.07 -12.67 11.93
C GLU A 241 -8.61 -12.55 11.78
N TRP A 242 -9.08 -11.60 10.99
CA TRP A 242 -10.51 -11.51 10.69
C TRP A 242 -11.04 -12.73 9.96
N LEU A 243 -10.26 -13.33 9.03
CA LEU A 243 -10.64 -14.54 8.31
C LEU A 243 -10.74 -15.79 9.20
N ARG A 244 -10.08 -15.78 10.36
CA ARG A 244 -10.23 -16.86 11.37
C ARG A 244 -11.59 -16.83 12.07
N LYS A 245 -12.21 -15.63 12.18
CA LYS A 245 -13.41 -15.38 12.99
C LYS A 245 -14.65 -15.04 12.16
N ASN A 246 -14.49 -14.68 10.90
CA ASN A 246 -15.58 -14.18 10.06
C ASN A 246 -15.58 -14.83 8.68
N SER A 247 -16.72 -14.83 8.02
CA SER A 247 -16.83 -15.30 6.64
C SER A 247 -16.03 -14.43 5.67
N LEU A 248 -15.64 -15.02 4.54
CA LEU A 248 -14.88 -14.33 3.48
C LEU A 248 -15.57 -13.04 3.02
N ARG A 249 -16.88 -13.01 2.92
CA ARG A 249 -17.67 -11.85 2.50
C ARG A 249 -17.69 -10.74 3.56
N GLN A 250 -17.81 -11.11 4.82
CA GLN A 250 -17.70 -10.15 5.92
C GLN A 250 -16.32 -9.49 5.93
N VAL A 251 -15.25 -10.28 5.81
CA VAL A 251 -13.89 -9.75 5.76
C VAL A 251 -13.64 -8.93 4.49
N GLN A 252 -14.19 -9.31 3.35
CA GLN A 252 -14.16 -8.49 2.14
C GLN A 252 -14.74 -7.09 2.41
N TYR A 253 -15.88 -7.01 3.07
CA TYR A 253 -16.51 -5.75 3.46
C TYR A 253 -15.65 -4.98 4.46
N MET A 254 -15.23 -5.61 5.55
CA MET A 254 -14.40 -5.00 6.59
C MET A 254 -13.08 -4.45 6.05
N ALA A 255 -12.44 -5.17 5.14
CA ALA A 255 -11.22 -4.73 4.46
C ALA A 255 -11.49 -3.70 3.34
N GLY A 256 -12.74 -3.56 2.90
CA GLY A 256 -13.11 -2.70 1.78
C GLY A 256 -12.60 -3.20 0.43
N HIS A 257 -12.37 -4.48 0.26
CA HIS A 257 -11.86 -5.01 -0.99
C HIS A 257 -12.94 -5.01 -2.08
N LYS A 258 -12.67 -4.43 -3.24
CA LYS A 258 -13.60 -4.44 -4.38
C LYS A 258 -13.87 -5.85 -4.91
N TYR A 259 -12.82 -6.68 -4.95
CA TYR A 259 -12.87 -8.03 -5.49
C TYR A 259 -12.62 -9.05 -4.39
N VAL A 260 -13.39 -10.13 -4.39
CA VAL A 260 -13.25 -11.24 -3.43
C VAL A 260 -11.86 -11.84 -3.48
N SER A 261 -11.31 -12.01 -4.69
CA SER A 261 -9.96 -12.53 -4.92
C SER A 261 -8.86 -11.76 -4.18
N SER A 262 -9.10 -10.51 -3.81
CA SER A 262 -8.18 -9.75 -2.96
C SER A 262 -8.19 -10.22 -1.51
N THR A 263 -9.31 -10.77 -1.04
CA THR A 263 -9.46 -11.33 0.32
C THR A 263 -9.03 -12.80 0.35
N GLU A 264 -9.37 -13.57 -0.69
CA GLU A 264 -8.98 -14.99 -0.82
C GLU A 264 -7.47 -15.22 -0.71
N ARG A 265 -6.67 -14.27 -1.19
CA ARG A 265 -5.20 -14.36 -1.06
C ARG A 265 -4.70 -14.47 0.37
N TYR A 266 -5.45 -13.94 1.33
CA TYR A 266 -5.09 -14.03 2.75
C TYR A 266 -5.46 -15.37 3.36
N GLN A 267 -6.38 -16.15 2.74
CA GLN A 267 -6.67 -17.52 3.15
C GLN A 267 -5.50 -18.46 2.85
N CYS A 268 -4.77 -18.23 1.76
CA CYS A 268 -3.58 -19.04 1.45
C CYS A 268 -2.51 -18.93 2.55
N ASN A 269 -2.33 -17.75 3.16
CA ASN A 269 -1.41 -17.59 4.29
C ASN A 269 -1.83 -18.42 5.52
N ASN A 270 -3.14 -18.56 5.76
CA ASN A 270 -3.65 -19.42 6.86
C ASN A 270 -3.35 -20.91 6.63
N LEU A 271 -3.40 -21.34 5.37
CA LEU A 271 -3.11 -22.74 5.04
C LEU A 271 -1.62 -23.05 5.14
N ASP A 272 -0.76 -22.13 4.72
CA ASP A 272 0.69 -22.24 4.86
C ASP A 272 1.12 -22.25 6.35
N ASP A 273 0.50 -21.40 7.19
CA ASP A 273 0.72 -21.39 8.63
C ASP A 273 0.27 -22.71 9.29
N LEU A 274 -0.90 -23.22 8.92
CA LEU A 274 -1.42 -24.52 9.39
C LEU A 274 -0.55 -25.70 8.94
N GLN A 275 -0.03 -25.68 7.72
CA GLN A 275 0.89 -26.72 7.24
C GLN A 275 2.22 -26.67 7.99
N ASN A 276 2.75 -25.49 8.27
CA ASN A 276 3.96 -25.31 9.07
C ASN A 276 3.77 -25.78 10.51
N GLU A 277 2.64 -25.46 11.14
CA GLU A 277 2.30 -25.95 12.49
C GLU A 277 2.13 -27.48 12.51
N LEU A 278 1.43 -28.05 11.52
CA LEU A 278 1.31 -29.50 11.38
C LEU A 278 2.66 -30.19 11.20
N GLN A 279 3.57 -29.62 10.40
CA GLN A 279 4.92 -30.16 10.22
C GLN A 279 5.78 -30.07 11.49
N GLN A 280 5.59 -29.02 12.32
CA GLN A 280 6.32 -28.87 13.58
C GLN A 280 5.80 -29.80 14.69
N HIS A 281 4.51 -30.09 14.71
CA HIS A 281 3.83 -30.85 15.75
C HIS A 281 3.40 -32.23 15.30
N HIS A 282 3.81 -32.71 14.12
CA HIS A 282 3.45 -34.02 13.63
C HIS A 282 4.14 -35.09 14.46
N PRO A 283 3.38 -36.04 15.06
CA PRO A 283 3.95 -37.05 16.01
C PRO A 283 4.82 -38.09 15.33
N MET A 284 5.03 -38.07 14.02
CA MET A 284 5.88 -38.99 13.27
C MET A 284 7.10 -38.22 12.69
N LYS A 285 7.93 -37.68 13.58
CA LYS A 285 9.32 -37.33 13.27
C LYS A 285 10.23 -38.37 13.85
#